data_c7ee5bb00adef38322696f58eb0d5d27
#
_entry.id   c7ee5bb00adef38322696f58eb0d5d27
#
_cell.length_a   1.000
_cell.length_b   1.000
_cell.length_c   1.000
_cell.angle_alpha   90.00
_cell.angle_beta   90.00
_cell.angle_gamma   90.00
#
_symmetry.space_group_name_H-M   'P 1'
#
loop_
_entity.id
_entity.type
_entity.pdbx_description
1 polymer ?
#
loop_
_entity_poly.entity_id
_entity_poly.type
_entity_poly.pdbx_seq_one_letter_code
_entity_poly.pdbx_strand_id
1 'polypeptide(L)'
;MTRPGFLVITAVACVLGIAVAAACGHGPNVWTALTTVVLAVLMHAAANVLNDYHDALNGADDANTQGLFPFTGGARLIQNGHVTVQDTHDLAKALILFLIPCGLWLAVQTGGGLIVLGMVGLLLGWGYSAPPLVLMKRGLG
;
A
#
# COMPACT_ATOMS: atom_id res chain seq x y z
N MET A 1 6.43 8.59 4.72
CA MET A 1 5.53 8.21 3.61
C MET A 1 5.62 6.72 3.27
N THR A 2 6.59 6.23 2.48
CA THR A 2 6.56 4.83 2.00
C THR A 2 6.89 3.78 3.06
N ARG A 3 7.48 4.14 4.18
CA ARG A 3 7.86 3.25 5.31
C ARG A 3 8.62 2.00 4.85
N PRO A 4 9.85 2.13 4.30
CA PRO A 4 10.56 1.03 3.62
C PRO A 4 10.70 -0.26 4.42
N GLY A 5 10.89 -0.15 5.75
CA GLY A 5 10.99 -1.32 6.63
C GLY A 5 9.73 -2.21 6.62
N PHE A 6 8.54 -1.62 6.44
CA PHE A 6 7.29 -2.38 6.36
C PHE A 6 7.06 -2.98 4.96
N LEU A 7 7.63 -2.39 3.91
CA LEU A 7 7.51 -2.92 2.54
C LEU A 7 8.17 -4.31 2.39
N VAL A 8 9.20 -4.58 3.19
CA VAL A 8 9.88 -5.89 3.22
C VAL A 8 8.90 -7.01 3.58
N ILE A 9 7.96 -6.76 4.49
CA ILE A 9 6.94 -7.77 4.89
C ILE A 9 6.11 -8.18 3.68
N THR A 10 5.67 -7.21 2.87
CA THR A 10 4.91 -7.48 1.64
C THR A 10 5.74 -8.26 0.62
N ALA A 11 7.00 -7.85 0.41
CA ALA A 11 7.88 -8.57 -0.49
C ALA A 11 8.07 -10.03 -0.08
N VAL A 12 8.34 -10.28 1.21
CA VAL A 12 8.50 -11.64 1.76
C VAL A 12 7.21 -12.45 1.63
N ALA A 13 6.05 -11.86 1.94
CA ALA A 13 4.75 -12.54 1.80
C ALA A 13 4.47 -12.93 0.34
N CYS A 14 4.77 -12.05 -0.62
CA CYS A 14 4.63 -12.36 -2.05
C CYS A 14 5.57 -13.48 -2.49
N VAL A 15 6.84 -13.42 -2.10
CA VAL A 15 7.83 -14.47 -2.43
C VAL A 15 7.41 -15.81 -1.85
N LEU A 16 6.91 -15.82 -0.60
CA LEU A 16 6.38 -17.04 0.02
C LEU A 16 5.19 -17.60 -0.77
N GLY A 17 4.23 -16.76 -1.14
CA GLY A 17 3.07 -17.18 -1.95
C GLY A 17 3.49 -17.76 -3.31
N ILE A 18 4.45 -17.13 -3.97
CA ILE A 18 5.02 -17.61 -5.24
C ILE A 18 5.71 -18.96 -5.04
N ALA A 19 6.48 -19.13 -3.97
CA ALA A 19 7.16 -20.39 -3.66
C ALA A 19 6.16 -21.51 -3.38
N VAL A 20 5.09 -21.25 -2.65
CA VAL A 20 4.00 -22.21 -2.41
C VAL A 20 3.30 -22.57 -3.73
N ALA A 21 2.97 -21.61 -4.57
CA ALA A 21 2.37 -21.88 -5.88
C ALA A 21 3.26 -22.76 -6.75
N ALA A 22 4.57 -22.48 -6.76
CA ALA A 22 5.56 -23.29 -7.49
C ALA A 22 5.64 -24.72 -6.96
N ALA A 23 5.64 -24.91 -5.64
CA ALA A 23 5.64 -26.22 -5.00
C ALA A 23 4.39 -27.04 -5.31
N CYS A 24 3.24 -26.36 -5.53
CA CYS A 24 1.97 -26.97 -5.94
C CYS A 24 1.85 -27.19 -7.48
N GLY A 25 2.90 -26.92 -8.25
CA GLY A 25 2.89 -27.07 -9.72
C GLY A 25 2.23 -25.91 -10.48
N HIS A 26 1.95 -24.80 -9.80
CA HIS A 26 1.29 -23.61 -10.37
C HIS A 26 2.19 -22.35 -10.33
N GLY A 27 3.49 -22.54 -10.30
CA GLY A 27 4.43 -21.41 -10.24
C GLY A 27 4.33 -20.51 -11.48
N PRO A 28 4.29 -19.17 -11.30
CA PRO A 28 4.33 -18.24 -12.41
C PRO A 28 5.73 -18.25 -13.07
N ASN A 29 5.81 -17.75 -14.31
CA ASN A 29 7.12 -17.45 -14.89
C ASN A 29 7.80 -16.30 -14.13
N VAL A 30 9.13 -16.18 -14.30
CA VAL A 30 9.95 -15.23 -13.53
C VAL A 30 9.48 -13.77 -13.70
N TRP A 31 9.06 -13.37 -14.90
CA TRP A 31 8.61 -12.00 -15.14
C TRP A 31 7.29 -11.68 -14.43
N THR A 32 6.35 -12.61 -14.49
CA THR A 32 5.08 -12.51 -13.75
C THR A 32 5.35 -12.45 -12.24
N ALA A 33 6.24 -13.30 -11.72
CA ALA A 33 6.62 -13.30 -10.31
C ALA A 33 7.23 -11.95 -9.88
N LEU A 34 8.20 -11.44 -10.62
CA LEU A 34 8.84 -10.15 -10.35
C LEU A 34 7.83 -9.00 -10.40
N THR A 35 6.98 -8.97 -11.44
CA THR A 35 5.95 -7.95 -11.58
C THR A 35 4.97 -7.98 -10.41
N THR A 36 4.55 -9.18 -9.97
CA THR A 36 3.68 -9.34 -8.81
C THR A 36 4.29 -8.73 -7.55
N VAL A 37 5.56 -9.06 -7.26
CA VAL A 37 6.25 -8.50 -6.08
C VAL A 37 6.35 -6.98 -6.18
N VAL A 38 6.78 -6.45 -7.33
CA VAL A 38 6.93 -5.00 -7.53
C VAL A 38 5.61 -4.27 -7.36
N LEU A 39 4.52 -4.74 -8.01
CA LEU A 39 3.22 -4.10 -7.90
C LEU A 39 2.63 -4.20 -6.49
N ALA A 40 2.82 -5.33 -5.78
CA ALA A 40 2.38 -5.46 -4.39
C ALA A 40 3.12 -4.50 -3.45
N VAL A 41 4.44 -4.34 -3.62
CA VAL A 41 5.24 -3.40 -2.83
C VAL A 41 4.83 -1.95 -3.13
N LEU A 42 4.61 -1.60 -4.40
CA LEU A 42 4.14 -0.26 -4.79
C LEU A 42 2.73 0.02 -4.26
N MET A 43 1.84 -0.99 -4.24
CA MET A 43 0.51 -0.85 -3.65
C MET A 43 0.58 -0.57 -2.15
N HIS A 44 1.44 -1.29 -1.42
CA HIS A 44 1.67 -1.02 -0.01
C HIS A 44 2.25 0.39 0.21
N ALA A 45 3.20 0.81 -0.63
CA ALA A 45 3.74 2.18 -0.58
C ALA A 45 2.64 3.23 -0.83
N ALA A 46 1.77 3.01 -1.82
CA ALA A 46 0.65 3.90 -2.11
C ALA A 46 -0.33 3.99 -0.93
N ALA A 47 -0.65 2.86 -0.28
CA ALA A 47 -1.49 2.84 0.92
C ALA A 47 -0.86 3.63 2.08
N ASN A 48 0.45 3.53 2.29
CA ASN A 48 1.15 4.31 3.30
C ASN A 48 1.13 5.81 3.00
N VAL A 49 1.32 6.20 1.73
CA VAL A 49 1.25 7.62 1.31
C VAL A 49 -0.17 8.16 1.50
N LEU A 50 -1.19 7.38 1.13
CA LEU A 50 -2.59 7.75 1.32
C LEU A 50 -2.95 7.86 2.81
N ASN A 51 -2.40 6.98 3.66
CA ASN A 51 -2.56 7.07 5.10
C ASN A 51 -1.97 8.38 5.64
N ASP A 52 -0.71 8.71 5.31
CA ASP A 52 -0.08 9.96 5.77
C ASP A 52 -0.87 11.20 5.32
N TYR A 53 -1.49 11.18 4.11
CA TYR A 53 -2.38 12.25 3.64
C TYR A 53 -3.63 12.40 4.52
N HIS A 54 -4.34 11.29 4.80
CA HIS A 54 -5.56 11.35 5.60
C HIS A 54 -5.28 11.65 7.08
N ASP A 55 -4.16 11.19 7.62
CA ASP A 55 -3.75 11.45 8.99
C ASP A 55 -3.38 12.93 9.18
N ALA A 56 -2.80 13.57 8.18
CA ALA A 56 -2.58 15.02 8.17
C ALA A 56 -3.91 15.80 8.13
N LEU A 57 -4.91 15.35 7.33
CA LEU A 57 -6.21 16.00 7.25
C LEU A 57 -7.04 15.86 8.53
N ASN A 58 -6.97 14.73 9.21
CA ASN A 58 -7.77 14.46 10.41
C ASN A 58 -7.05 14.83 11.71
N GLY A 59 -5.82 15.36 11.65
CA GLY A 59 -5.02 15.79 12.79
C GLY A 59 -4.45 14.63 13.64
N ALA A 60 -4.54 13.38 13.20
CA ALA A 60 -4.05 12.23 13.97
C ALA A 60 -2.52 12.30 14.16
N ASP A 61 -1.81 12.69 13.12
CA ASP A 61 -0.36 12.84 13.16
C ASP A 61 0.07 14.02 14.07
N ASP A 62 -0.67 15.13 14.07
CA ASP A 62 -0.37 16.29 14.91
C ASP A 62 -0.60 15.97 16.39
N ALA A 63 -1.64 15.18 16.69
CA ALA A 63 -1.93 14.72 18.05
C ALA A 63 -0.92 13.70 18.58
N ASN A 64 -0.22 12.98 17.70
CA ASN A 64 0.77 11.97 18.08
C ASN A 64 2.15 12.60 18.37
N THR A 65 2.34 13.14 19.56
CA THR A 65 3.59 13.76 19.99
C THR A 65 4.57 12.80 20.67
N GLN A 66 4.12 11.58 21.03
CA GLN A 66 4.90 10.59 21.79
C GLN A 66 5.27 9.35 20.96
N GLY A 67 5.08 9.38 19.64
CA GLY A 67 5.37 8.26 18.76
C GLY A 67 6.87 7.95 18.66
N LEU A 68 7.20 6.66 18.48
CA LEU A 68 8.56 6.21 18.13
C LEU A 68 8.76 6.35 16.61
N PHE A 69 9.07 7.55 16.16
CA PHE A 69 9.25 7.85 14.74
C PHE A 69 10.50 7.17 14.16
N PRO A 70 10.46 6.64 12.94
CA PRO A 70 9.34 6.58 11.98
C PRO A 70 8.42 5.35 12.13
N PHE A 71 8.55 4.56 13.19
CA PHE A 71 7.84 3.29 13.36
C PHE A 71 6.36 3.49 13.71
N THR A 72 6.05 4.48 14.55
CA THR A 72 4.66 4.86 14.88
C THR A 72 4.42 6.31 14.47
N GLY A 73 3.33 6.60 13.73
CA GLY A 73 3.01 7.95 13.26
C GLY A 73 3.82 8.41 12.04
N GLY A 74 4.39 7.48 11.28
CA GLY A 74 5.05 7.77 10.01
C GLY A 74 6.35 8.59 10.11
N ALA A 75 6.82 9.10 8.96
CA ALA A 75 8.07 9.87 8.86
C ALA A 75 7.88 11.36 9.17
N ARG A 76 6.65 11.81 9.46
CA ARG A 76 6.28 13.20 9.76
C ARG A 76 6.78 14.22 8.73
N LEU A 77 6.86 13.83 7.46
CA LEU A 77 7.40 14.71 6.41
C LEU A 77 6.50 15.93 6.18
N ILE A 78 5.17 15.77 6.34
CA ILE A 78 4.20 16.87 6.22
C ILE A 78 4.36 17.80 7.43
N GLN A 79 4.37 17.26 8.66
CA GLN A 79 4.48 18.03 9.90
C GLN A 79 5.81 18.79 10.00
N ASN A 80 6.88 18.21 9.45
CA ASN A 80 8.20 18.84 9.40
C ASN A 80 8.37 19.81 8.21
N GLY A 81 7.32 20.01 7.40
CA GLY A 81 7.35 20.95 6.26
C GLY A 81 8.22 20.51 5.08
N HIS A 82 8.63 19.24 5.00
CA HIS A 82 9.41 18.72 3.87
C HIS A 82 8.57 18.49 2.62
N VAL A 83 7.28 18.23 2.78
CA VAL A 83 6.30 18.04 1.71
C VAL A 83 4.97 18.65 2.12
N THR A 84 4.17 19.07 1.15
CA THR A 84 2.83 19.57 1.43
C THR A 84 1.80 18.44 1.47
N VAL A 85 0.64 18.71 2.08
CA VAL A 85 -0.52 17.80 2.02
C VAL A 85 -0.91 17.53 0.56
N GLN A 86 -0.85 18.57 -0.29
CA GLN A 86 -1.17 18.45 -1.71
C GLN A 86 -0.18 17.55 -2.46
N ASP A 87 1.13 17.70 -2.24
CA ASP A 87 2.14 16.83 -2.87
C ASP A 87 1.93 15.37 -2.49
N THR A 88 1.57 15.11 -1.21
CA THR A 88 1.29 13.77 -0.71
C THR A 88 0.07 13.17 -1.39
N HIS A 89 -1.01 13.95 -1.55
CA HIS A 89 -2.21 13.52 -2.26
C HIS A 89 -1.92 13.22 -3.74
N ASP A 90 -1.17 14.08 -4.42
CA ASP A 90 -0.86 13.93 -5.83
C ASP A 90 0.05 12.70 -6.07
N LEU A 91 1.00 12.45 -5.17
CA LEU A 91 1.80 11.22 -5.18
C LEU A 91 0.94 9.97 -4.99
N ALA A 92 0.01 9.96 -4.01
CA ALA A 92 -0.90 8.84 -3.79
C ALA A 92 -1.76 8.57 -5.05
N LYS A 93 -2.32 9.62 -5.64
CA LYS A 93 -3.09 9.53 -6.90
C LYS A 93 -2.25 8.96 -8.04
N ALA A 94 -1.05 9.48 -8.25
CA ALA A 94 -0.17 9.03 -9.33
C ALA A 94 0.16 7.54 -9.18
N LEU A 95 0.47 7.09 -7.96
CA LEU A 95 0.72 5.67 -7.67
C LEU A 95 -0.50 4.80 -7.97
N ILE A 96 -1.69 5.20 -7.52
CA ILE A 96 -2.94 4.44 -7.75
C ILE A 96 -3.27 4.40 -9.25
N LEU A 97 -3.18 5.53 -9.96
CA LEU A 97 -3.43 5.61 -11.40
C LEU A 97 -2.45 4.76 -12.21
N PHE A 98 -1.22 4.62 -11.76
CA PHE A 98 -0.24 3.71 -12.36
C PHE A 98 -0.54 2.24 -12.04
N LEU A 99 -0.92 1.93 -10.79
CA LEU A 99 -1.14 0.57 -10.32
C LEU A 99 -2.37 -0.09 -10.96
N ILE A 100 -3.44 0.67 -11.24
CA ILE A 100 -4.66 0.12 -11.84
C ILE A 100 -4.39 -0.54 -13.19
N PRO A 101 -3.83 0.16 -14.21
CA PRO A 101 -3.58 -0.46 -15.51
C PRO A 101 -2.54 -1.58 -15.43
N CYS A 102 -1.50 -1.44 -14.59
CA CYS A 102 -0.50 -2.49 -14.41
C CYS A 102 -1.09 -3.74 -13.75
N GLY A 103 -1.96 -3.57 -12.75
CA GLY A 103 -2.67 -4.67 -12.11
C GLY A 103 -3.66 -5.37 -13.05
N LEU A 104 -4.37 -4.61 -13.87
CA LEU A 104 -5.26 -5.17 -14.90
C LEU A 104 -4.47 -5.96 -15.96
N TRP A 105 -3.34 -5.42 -16.42
CA TRP A 105 -2.45 -6.14 -17.31
C TRP A 105 -1.96 -7.45 -16.70
N LEU A 106 -1.53 -7.43 -15.43
CA LEU A 106 -1.11 -8.64 -14.71
C LEU A 106 -2.26 -9.65 -14.59
N ALA A 107 -3.49 -9.19 -14.33
CA ALA A 107 -4.68 -10.04 -14.23
C ALA A 107 -5.00 -10.75 -15.54
N VAL A 108 -4.79 -10.09 -16.68
CA VAL A 108 -4.92 -10.73 -18.02
C VAL A 108 -3.93 -11.88 -18.18
N GLN A 109 -2.72 -11.77 -17.61
CA GLN A 109 -1.69 -12.80 -17.69
C GLN A 109 -1.88 -13.95 -16.69
N THR A 110 -2.57 -13.70 -15.57
CA THR A 110 -2.63 -14.65 -14.44
C THR A 110 -4.04 -15.18 -14.15
N GLY A 111 -5.06 -14.46 -14.60
CA GLY A 111 -6.47 -14.83 -14.40
C GLY A 111 -7.27 -13.81 -13.59
N GLY A 112 -8.59 -13.84 -13.81
CA GLY A 112 -9.54 -12.84 -13.29
C GLY A 112 -9.63 -12.75 -11.75
N GLY A 113 -9.22 -13.79 -11.03
CA GLY A 113 -9.19 -13.78 -9.56
C GLY A 113 -8.31 -12.65 -8.99
N LEU A 114 -7.26 -12.24 -9.71
CA LEU A 114 -6.40 -11.13 -9.31
C LEU A 114 -7.14 -9.78 -9.31
N ILE A 115 -8.14 -9.60 -10.17
CA ILE A 115 -8.97 -8.39 -10.18
C ILE A 115 -9.73 -8.26 -8.86
N VAL A 116 -10.32 -9.36 -8.38
CA VAL A 116 -11.06 -9.37 -7.11
C VAL A 116 -10.11 -9.04 -5.94
N LEU A 117 -8.94 -9.68 -5.90
CA LEU A 117 -7.92 -9.40 -4.88
C LEU A 117 -7.44 -7.95 -4.94
N GLY A 118 -7.21 -7.42 -6.13
CA GLY A 118 -6.81 -6.03 -6.34
C GLY A 118 -7.87 -5.04 -5.88
N MET A 119 -9.15 -5.28 -6.19
CA MET A 119 -10.27 -4.46 -5.71
C MET A 119 -10.38 -4.47 -4.19
N VAL A 120 -10.29 -5.65 -3.56
CA VAL A 120 -10.30 -5.77 -2.09
C VAL A 120 -9.12 -5.02 -1.49
N GLY A 121 -7.93 -5.16 -2.06
CA GLY A 121 -6.72 -4.45 -1.60
C GLY A 121 -6.86 -2.93 -1.71
N LEU A 122 -7.39 -2.42 -2.82
CA LEU A 122 -7.66 -0.98 -3.01
C LEU A 122 -8.70 -0.46 -1.99
N LEU A 123 -9.79 -1.20 -1.81
CA LEU A 123 -10.85 -0.83 -0.86
C LEU A 123 -10.35 -0.81 0.59
N LEU A 124 -9.57 -1.81 0.99
CA LEU A 124 -8.99 -1.86 2.32
C LEU A 124 -7.93 -0.78 2.52
N GLY A 125 -7.03 -0.57 1.55
CA GLY A 125 -6.02 0.47 1.61
C GLY A 125 -6.61 1.88 1.68
N TRP A 126 -7.66 2.15 0.90
CA TRP A 126 -8.40 3.41 0.99
C TRP A 126 -9.19 3.50 2.29
N GLY A 127 -9.99 2.50 2.61
CA GLY A 127 -10.89 2.49 3.76
C GLY A 127 -10.17 2.47 5.11
N TYR A 128 -8.88 2.10 5.14
CA TYR A 128 -8.08 2.12 6.35
C TYR A 128 -8.06 3.52 6.99
N SER A 129 -7.81 4.56 6.20
CA SER A 129 -7.66 5.94 6.69
C SER A 129 -8.76 6.89 6.21
N ALA A 130 -9.41 6.59 5.08
CA ALA A 130 -10.37 7.49 4.42
C ALA A 130 -11.78 7.40 5.02
N PRO A 131 -12.49 8.54 5.12
CA PRO A 131 -13.93 8.55 5.42
C PRO A 131 -14.71 7.84 4.30
N PRO A 132 -15.86 7.21 4.62
CA PRO A 132 -16.48 7.11 5.94
C PRO A 132 -16.00 5.93 6.79
N LEU A 133 -15.12 5.05 6.26
CA LEU A 133 -14.75 3.82 6.93
C LEU A 133 -13.78 4.04 8.09
N VAL A 134 -12.67 4.72 7.86
CA VAL A 134 -11.61 5.01 8.84
C VAL A 134 -11.34 3.81 9.76
N LEU A 135 -11.01 2.65 9.16
CA LEU A 135 -10.88 1.36 9.86
C LEU A 135 -9.83 1.42 10.99
N MET A 136 -8.80 2.23 10.82
CA MET A 136 -7.76 2.45 11.84
C MET A 136 -8.32 2.93 13.18
N LYS A 137 -9.47 3.67 13.19
CA LYS A 137 -10.13 4.14 14.41
C LYS A 137 -11.11 3.13 15.01
N ARG A 138 -11.34 2.00 14.34
CA ARG A 138 -12.31 0.96 14.71
C ARG A 138 -11.66 -0.29 15.31
N GLY A 139 -10.41 -0.21 15.76
CA GLY A 139 -9.67 -1.32 16.34
C GLY A 139 -9.14 -2.32 15.28
N LEU A 140 -9.10 -1.93 14.03
CA LEU A 140 -8.56 -2.72 12.90
C LEU A 140 -7.21 -2.15 12.39
N GLY A 141 -6.59 -1.28 13.19
CA GLY A 141 -5.31 -0.65 12.89
C GLY A 141 -4.26 -0.93 13.95
#